data_eed3cdedf9274d2bcdb9b614d79aee35
#
_entry.id   eed3cdedf9274d2bcdb9b614d79aee35
#
_cell.length_a   1.000
_cell.length_b   1.000
_cell.length_c   1.000
_cell.angle_alpha   90.00
_cell.angle_beta   90.00
_cell.angle_gamma   90.00
#
_symmetry.space_group_name_H-M   'P 1'
#
loop_
_entity.id
_entity.type
_entity.pdbx_description
1 polymer ?
#
loop_
_entity_poly.entity_id
_entity_poly.type
_entity_poly.pdbx_seq_one_letter_code
_entity_poly.pdbx_strand_id
1 'polypeptide(L)'
;MAQITLKGNPTHTSGKLPSPGYAAPDFSLAKRDLSDMSLRDVVGKRVVLNIFPSIDTPPCSASVRRFNTEIGGYENAVVLCISRDLPFAHNRFCEAEGIENAITLSEMRNRDFGEKYGLSILDGPMAGLLARAVVVLDESGKIIYSELVSEIASEPDYEKALDALKNAASVDACTTSFTAEHARGEGDDDVCDDGRAG
;
A
#
# COMPACT_ATOMS: atom_id res chain seq x y z
N MET A 1 -4.69 -20.40 2.14
CA MET A 1 -4.47 -20.21 3.58
C MET A 1 -2.98 -20.04 3.85
N ALA A 2 -2.58 -19.14 4.73
CA ALA A 2 -1.24 -19.07 5.28
C ALA A 2 -1.28 -19.46 6.75
N GLN A 3 -0.17 -19.99 7.27
CA GLN A 3 0.00 -20.29 8.68
C GLN A 3 0.86 -19.19 9.32
N ILE A 4 0.40 -18.68 10.45
CA ILE A 4 1.08 -17.73 11.31
C ILE A 4 1.05 -18.25 12.74
N THR A 5 1.65 -17.55 13.70
CA THR A 5 1.65 -17.98 15.11
C THR A 5 1.17 -16.84 16.02
N LEU A 6 0.59 -17.23 17.14
CA LEU A 6 0.35 -16.36 18.29
C LEU A 6 1.01 -16.95 19.51
N LYS A 7 2.11 -16.32 19.99
CA LYS A 7 2.95 -16.83 21.09
C LYS A 7 3.41 -18.27 20.84
N GLY A 8 3.83 -18.54 19.59
CA GLY A 8 4.29 -19.84 19.13
C GLY A 8 3.18 -20.85 18.80
N ASN A 9 1.91 -20.55 19.07
CA ASN A 9 0.79 -21.43 18.72
C ASN A 9 0.33 -21.17 17.29
N PRO A 10 0.21 -22.20 16.43
CA PRO A 10 -0.21 -22.02 15.05
C PRO A 10 -1.65 -21.51 14.94
N THR A 11 -1.87 -20.60 14.02
CA THR A 11 -3.18 -20.12 13.60
C THR A 11 -3.18 -19.85 12.08
N HIS A 12 -4.33 -19.81 11.45
CA HIS A 12 -4.45 -19.78 10.00
C HIS A 12 -5.20 -18.55 9.52
N THR A 13 -4.80 -18.03 8.36
CA THR A 13 -5.49 -16.95 7.67
C THR A 13 -6.37 -17.49 6.53
N SER A 14 -7.36 -16.68 6.08
CA SER A 14 -8.31 -17.05 5.03
C SER A 14 -7.65 -17.32 3.67
N GLY A 15 -6.48 -16.71 3.42
CA GLY A 15 -5.80 -16.82 2.13
C GLY A 15 -4.29 -16.63 2.24
N LYS A 16 -3.73 -16.10 1.16
CA LYS A 16 -2.35 -15.64 1.07
C LYS A 16 -2.37 -14.15 0.80
N LEU A 17 -1.44 -13.42 1.42
CA LEU A 17 -1.22 -12.01 1.13
C LEU A 17 -0.84 -11.84 -0.36
N PRO A 18 -1.43 -10.88 -1.08
CA PRO A 18 -1.05 -10.59 -2.46
C PRO A 18 0.44 -10.26 -2.59
N SER A 19 1.08 -10.81 -3.63
CA SER A 19 2.53 -10.71 -3.83
C SER A 19 2.93 -9.45 -4.57
N PRO A 20 4.17 -8.97 -4.43
CA PRO A 20 4.72 -7.91 -5.26
C PRO A 20 4.61 -8.23 -6.76
N GLY A 21 4.40 -7.18 -7.56
CA GLY A 21 4.22 -7.28 -9.01
C GLY A 21 2.77 -7.26 -9.47
N TYR A 22 1.81 -7.53 -8.59
CA TYR A 22 0.38 -7.51 -8.90
C TYR A 22 -0.29 -6.19 -8.47
N ALA A 23 -1.40 -5.84 -9.11
CA ALA A 23 -2.25 -4.75 -8.67
C ALA A 23 -2.87 -5.08 -7.30
N ALA A 24 -2.91 -4.11 -6.40
CA ALA A 24 -3.56 -4.29 -5.11
C ALA A 24 -5.08 -4.44 -5.28
N PRO A 25 -5.72 -5.39 -4.57
CA PRO A 25 -7.19 -5.51 -4.58
C PRO A 25 -7.84 -4.23 -4.06
N ASP A 26 -8.86 -3.73 -4.77
CA ASP A 26 -9.63 -2.57 -4.34
C ASP A 26 -10.47 -2.89 -3.09
N PHE A 27 -10.65 -1.88 -2.26
CA PHE A 27 -11.41 -1.96 -1.01
C PHE A 27 -12.28 -0.71 -0.81
N SER A 28 -13.24 -0.81 0.09
CA SER A 28 -13.98 0.32 0.66
C SER A 28 -14.06 0.14 2.17
N LEU A 29 -13.46 1.06 2.92
CA LEU A 29 -13.31 1.00 4.38
C LEU A 29 -13.77 2.30 5.03
N ALA A 30 -14.27 2.21 6.27
CA ALA A 30 -14.78 3.37 7.00
C ALA A 30 -13.65 4.18 7.65
N LYS A 31 -13.64 5.49 7.42
CA LYS A 31 -12.80 6.46 8.14
C LYS A 31 -13.35 6.79 9.52
N ARG A 32 -12.59 7.58 10.30
CA ARG A 32 -12.99 8.05 11.64
C ARG A 32 -14.28 8.88 11.63
N ASP A 33 -14.55 9.62 10.56
CA ASP A 33 -15.75 10.44 10.36
C ASP A 33 -16.94 9.66 9.80
N LEU A 34 -16.80 8.33 9.70
CA LEU A 34 -17.78 7.39 9.15
C LEU A 34 -17.99 7.49 7.63
N SER A 35 -17.29 8.33 6.92
CA SER A 35 -17.25 8.29 5.47
C SER A 35 -16.41 7.11 4.97
N ASP A 36 -16.68 6.64 3.75
CA ASP A 36 -15.91 5.56 3.16
C ASP A 36 -14.68 6.09 2.41
N MET A 37 -13.64 5.29 2.38
CA MET A 37 -12.43 5.50 1.60
C MET A 37 -12.09 4.21 0.85
N SER A 38 -11.74 4.36 -0.42
CA SER A 38 -11.30 3.27 -1.31
C SER A 38 -9.83 3.45 -1.71
N LEU A 39 -9.25 2.42 -2.30
CA LEU A 39 -7.89 2.53 -2.86
C LEU A 39 -7.82 3.61 -3.96
N ARG A 40 -8.91 3.83 -4.69
CA ARG A 40 -8.99 4.85 -5.76
C ARG A 40 -8.81 6.27 -5.26
N ASP A 41 -9.13 6.54 -4.00
CA ASP A 41 -9.00 7.88 -3.40
C ASP A 41 -7.53 8.27 -3.15
N VAL A 42 -6.61 7.32 -3.27
CA VAL A 42 -5.18 7.51 -3.09
C VAL A 42 -4.35 7.17 -4.35
N VAL A 43 -5.00 6.96 -5.49
CA VAL A 43 -4.30 6.78 -6.78
C VAL A 43 -3.40 7.98 -7.06
N GLY A 44 -2.20 7.72 -7.58
CA GLY A 44 -1.17 8.72 -7.79
C GLY A 44 -0.29 9.00 -6.58
N LYS A 45 -0.56 8.34 -5.44
CA LYS A 45 0.30 8.37 -4.25
C LYS A 45 0.94 7.01 -4.01
N ARG A 46 2.11 7.01 -3.41
CA ARG A 46 2.69 5.79 -2.83
C ARG A 46 1.98 5.49 -1.52
N VAL A 47 1.60 4.24 -1.31
CA VAL A 47 0.73 3.88 -0.18
C VAL A 47 1.38 2.80 0.67
N VAL A 48 1.39 2.99 1.98
CA VAL A 48 1.66 1.92 2.95
C VAL A 48 0.34 1.48 3.57
N LEU A 49 -0.01 0.21 3.39
CA LEU A 49 -1.09 -0.43 4.14
C LEU A 49 -0.47 -1.09 5.38
N ASN A 50 -0.69 -0.50 6.54
CA ASN A 50 -0.31 -1.06 7.85
C ASN A 50 -1.54 -1.76 8.43
N ILE A 51 -1.56 -3.09 8.36
CA ILE A 51 -2.70 -3.94 8.71
C ILE A 51 -2.41 -4.66 10.02
N PHE A 52 -3.37 -4.66 10.94
CA PHE A 52 -3.14 -5.23 12.26
C PHE A 52 -4.45 -5.71 12.94
N PRO A 53 -4.37 -6.57 13.97
CA PRO A 53 -5.53 -7.10 14.67
C PRO A 53 -6.37 -6.05 15.40
N SER A 54 -5.76 -5.21 16.23
CA SER A 54 -6.45 -4.16 16.99
C SER A 54 -5.51 -3.05 17.44
N ILE A 55 -5.98 -1.80 17.31
CA ILE A 55 -5.27 -0.59 17.73
C ILE A 55 -4.95 -0.58 19.24
N ASP A 56 -5.75 -1.27 20.04
CA ASP A 56 -5.62 -1.33 21.49
C ASP A 56 -4.57 -2.36 21.97
N THR A 57 -3.81 -2.99 21.06
CA THR A 57 -2.71 -3.89 21.43
C THR A 57 -1.34 -3.20 21.27
N PRO A 58 -0.36 -3.41 22.20
CA PRO A 58 0.91 -2.70 22.19
C PRO A 58 1.68 -2.72 20.86
N PRO A 59 1.88 -3.87 20.17
CA PRO A 59 2.62 -3.87 18.91
C PRO A 59 1.86 -3.20 17.75
N CYS A 60 0.50 -3.16 17.82
CA CYS A 60 -0.29 -2.47 16.80
C CYS A 60 -0.21 -0.95 16.98
N SER A 61 -0.39 -0.47 18.21
CA SER A 61 -0.26 0.96 18.52
C SER A 61 1.15 1.48 18.22
N ALA A 62 2.20 0.67 18.51
CA ALA A 62 3.57 1.00 18.15
C ALA A 62 3.75 1.17 16.64
N SER A 63 3.20 0.25 15.84
CA SER A 63 3.31 0.34 14.37
C SER A 63 2.61 1.59 13.81
N VAL A 64 1.45 1.97 14.35
CA VAL A 64 0.77 3.21 13.93
C VAL A 64 1.60 4.44 14.26
N ARG A 65 2.17 4.54 15.47
CA ARG A 65 3.04 5.66 15.86
C ARG A 65 4.27 5.73 14.96
N ARG A 66 4.91 4.60 14.71
CA ARG A 66 6.12 4.52 13.88
C ARG A 66 5.85 5.02 12.47
N PHE A 67 4.84 4.47 11.79
CA PHE A 67 4.49 4.90 10.44
C PHE A 67 3.99 6.34 10.40
N ASN A 68 3.24 6.82 11.40
CA ASN A 68 2.81 8.22 11.49
C ASN A 68 4.01 9.19 11.53
N THR A 69 5.07 8.83 12.26
CA THR A 69 6.28 9.64 12.36
C THR A 69 7.07 9.61 11.05
N GLU A 70 7.31 8.42 10.51
CA GLU A 70 8.16 8.23 9.33
C GLU A 70 7.56 8.81 8.06
N ILE A 71 6.23 8.68 7.87
CA ILE A 71 5.59 9.11 6.62
C ILE A 71 5.69 10.62 6.38
N GLY A 72 5.83 11.42 7.44
CA GLY A 72 6.01 12.87 7.33
C GLY A 72 7.26 13.31 6.56
N GLY A 73 8.24 12.41 6.40
CA GLY A 73 9.45 12.64 5.60
C GLY A 73 9.32 12.26 4.11
N TYR A 74 8.16 11.76 3.67
CA TYR A 74 7.97 11.29 2.30
C TYR A 74 6.94 12.14 1.57
N GLU A 75 7.39 12.86 0.54
CA GLU A 75 6.49 13.55 -0.38
C GLU A 75 5.65 12.54 -1.18
N ASN A 76 4.40 12.89 -1.48
CA ASN A 76 3.47 12.07 -2.26
C ASN A 76 3.30 10.62 -1.75
N ALA A 77 3.28 10.46 -0.41
CA ALA A 77 3.05 9.17 0.22
C ALA A 77 1.97 9.25 1.30
N VAL A 78 1.29 8.14 1.57
CA VAL A 78 0.26 8.04 2.60
C VAL A 78 0.33 6.69 3.32
N VAL A 79 0.03 6.68 4.61
CA VAL A 79 -0.14 5.45 5.39
C VAL A 79 -1.62 5.25 5.71
N LEU A 80 -2.13 4.08 5.38
CA LEU A 80 -3.46 3.60 5.73
C LEU A 80 -3.33 2.51 6.81
N CYS A 81 -3.79 2.80 8.01
CA CYS A 81 -3.78 1.90 9.16
C CYS A 81 -5.12 1.18 9.25
N ILE A 82 -5.13 -0.14 9.01
CA ILE A 82 -6.35 -0.91 8.76
C ILE A 82 -6.55 -1.98 9.83
N SER A 83 -7.73 -2.00 10.44
CA SER A 83 -8.15 -3.04 11.39
C SER A 83 -9.66 -3.27 11.38
N ARG A 84 -10.13 -4.16 12.25
CA ARG A 84 -11.56 -4.38 12.51
C ARG A 84 -12.10 -3.59 13.69
N ASP A 85 -11.27 -2.75 14.30
CA ASP A 85 -11.72 -1.83 15.34
C ASP A 85 -12.76 -0.87 14.79
N LEU A 86 -13.65 -0.41 15.66
CA LEU A 86 -14.63 0.61 15.28
C LEU A 86 -13.94 1.96 15.03
N PRO A 87 -14.43 2.79 14.11
CA PRO A 87 -13.92 4.14 13.86
C PRO A 87 -13.80 5.00 15.12
N PHE A 88 -14.66 4.77 16.11
CA PHE A 88 -14.64 5.46 17.41
C PHE A 88 -13.40 5.11 18.24
N ALA A 89 -12.94 3.84 18.21
CA ALA A 89 -11.71 3.42 18.86
C ALA A 89 -10.49 4.04 18.17
N HIS A 90 -10.49 4.06 16.84
CA HIS A 90 -9.47 4.75 16.05
C HIS A 90 -9.41 6.25 16.37
N ASN A 91 -10.57 6.92 16.47
CA ASN A 91 -10.62 8.35 16.80
C ASN A 91 -10.04 8.62 18.19
N ARG A 92 -10.49 7.88 19.21
CA ARG A 92 -9.96 7.99 20.57
C ARG A 92 -8.43 7.82 20.61
N PHE A 93 -7.91 6.79 19.93
CA PHE A 93 -6.48 6.53 19.88
C PHE A 93 -5.73 7.66 19.18
N CYS A 94 -6.19 8.09 18.01
CA CYS A 94 -5.52 9.13 17.23
C CYS A 94 -5.48 10.47 17.97
N GLU A 95 -6.57 10.85 18.67
CA GLU A 95 -6.63 12.06 19.50
C GLU A 95 -5.67 11.97 20.69
N ALA A 96 -5.65 10.82 21.39
CA ALA A 96 -4.78 10.63 22.56
C ALA A 96 -3.28 10.59 22.21
N GLU A 97 -2.92 10.11 21.02
CA GLU A 97 -1.54 9.88 20.59
C GLU A 97 -1.03 10.92 19.58
N GLY A 98 -1.85 11.90 19.19
CA GLY A 98 -1.46 12.94 18.22
C GLY A 98 -1.17 12.36 16.83
N ILE A 99 -1.97 11.38 16.37
CA ILE A 99 -1.80 10.77 15.04
C ILE A 99 -2.45 11.67 13.98
N GLU A 100 -1.63 12.34 13.18
CA GLU A 100 -2.08 13.30 12.17
C GLU A 100 -1.72 12.89 10.73
N ASN A 101 -0.61 12.17 10.53
CA ASN A 101 -0.09 11.82 9.21
C ASN A 101 -0.58 10.44 8.71
N ALA A 102 -1.10 9.60 9.60
CA ALA A 102 -1.64 8.29 9.24
C ALA A 102 -3.18 8.32 9.22
N ILE A 103 -3.77 7.71 8.20
CA ILE A 103 -5.23 7.57 8.06
C ILE A 103 -5.62 6.20 8.62
N THR A 104 -6.51 6.17 9.62
CA THR A 104 -7.04 4.93 10.15
C THR A 104 -8.34 4.55 9.47
N LEU A 105 -8.45 3.27 9.09
CA LEU A 105 -9.57 2.71 8.35
C LEU A 105 -10.11 1.44 9.04
N SER A 106 -11.41 1.32 9.10
CA SER A 106 -12.12 0.22 9.75
C SER A 106 -12.83 -0.68 8.75
N GLU A 107 -12.62 -2.00 8.88
CA GLU A 107 -13.40 -3.04 8.17
C GLU A 107 -14.71 -3.38 8.90
N MET A 108 -15.36 -2.40 9.55
CA MET A 108 -16.56 -2.68 10.35
C MET A 108 -17.81 -3.02 9.54
N ARG A 109 -17.92 -2.52 8.28
CA ARG A 109 -19.13 -2.65 7.46
C ARG A 109 -19.23 -3.97 6.72
N ASN A 110 -18.11 -4.47 6.24
CA ASN A 110 -18.02 -5.74 5.52
C ASN A 110 -16.67 -6.41 5.80
N ARG A 111 -16.49 -7.64 5.34
CA ARG A 111 -15.26 -8.42 5.53
C ARG A 111 -14.44 -8.60 4.23
N ASP A 112 -14.75 -7.82 3.21
CA ASP A 112 -14.19 -7.97 1.87
C ASP A 112 -12.67 -7.73 1.83
N PHE A 113 -12.17 -6.76 2.60
CA PHE A 113 -10.75 -6.45 2.66
C PHE A 113 -9.96 -7.64 3.18
N GLY A 114 -10.33 -8.16 4.35
CA GLY A 114 -9.65 -9.31 4.95
C GLY A 114 -9.67 -10.55 4.08
N GLU A 115 -10.75 -10.79 3.34
CA GLU A 115 -10.86 -11.92 2.40
C GLU A 115 -10.01 -11.71 1.15
N LYS A 116 -10.08 -10.54 0.51
CA LYS A 116 -9.31 -10.21 -0.71
C LYS A 116 -7.79 -10.21 -0.46
N TYR A 117 -7.38 -9.76 0.72
CA TYR A 117 -5.96 -9.75 1.12
C TYR A 117 -5.53 -11.06 1.80
N GLY A 118 -6.46 -11.99 2.04
CA GLY A 118 -6.18 -13.28 2.65
C GLY A 118 -5.77 -13.20 4.11
N LEU A 119 -6.22 -12.17 4.84
CA LEU A 119 -5.73 -11.81 6.18
C LEU A 119 -6.72 -12.08 7.31
N SER A 120 -7.94 -12.54 7.03
CA SER A 120 -8.88 -12.92 8.09
C SER A 120 -8.32 -14.10 8.89
N ILE A 121 -8.15 -13.95 10.20
CA ILE A 121 -7.73 -15.03 11.10
C ILE A 121 -8.93 -15.97 11.29
N LEU A 122 -8.74 -17.26 11.02
CA LEU A 122 -9.81 -18.26 11.01
C LEU A 122 -9.98 -19.00 12.31
N ASP A 123 -8.91 -19.15 13.10
CA ASP A 123 -8.87 -19.97 14.29
C ASP A 123 -8.06 -19.32 15.43
N GLY A 124 -8.03 -19.97 16.58
CA GLY A 124 -7.35 -19.47 17.76
C GLY A 124 -8.06 -18.30 18.46
N PRO A 125 -7.43 -17.73 19.52
CA PRO A 125 -8.06 -16.68 20.33
C PRO A 125 -8.31 -15.36 19.58
N MET A 126 -7.64 -15.14 18.46
CA MET A 126 -7.78 -13.93 17.62
C MET A 126 -8.62 -14.18 16.36
N ALA A 127 -9.34 -15.30 16.29
CA ALA A 127 -10.25 -15.59 15.19
C ALA A 127 -11.24 -14.44 14.99
N GLY A 128 -11.44 -14.06 13.73
CA GLY A 128 -12.30 -12.94 13.38
C GLY A 128 -11.59 -11.58 13.28
N LEU A 129 -10.31 -11.47 13.68
CA LEU A 129 -9.48 -10.28 13.48
C LEU A 129 -8.67 -10.37 12.17
N LEU A 130 -7.96 -9.31 11.83
CA LEU A 130 -6.98 -9.31 10.74
C LEU A 130 -5.61 -9.73 11.25
N ALA A 131 -4.89 -10.50 10.44
CA ALA A 131 -3.48 -10.79 10.69
C ALA A 131 -2.62 -9.54 10.50
N ARG A 132 -1.43 -9.51 11.12
CA ARG A 132 -0.50 -8.42 10.95
C ARG A 132 0.22 -8.54 9.61
N ALA A 133 0.13 -7.49 8.80
CA ALA A 133 0.79 -7.40 7.50
C ALA A 133 1.15 -5.96 7.15
N VAL A 134 2.16 -5.79 6.31
CA VAL A 134 2.48 -4.52 5.66
C VAL A 134 2.51 -4.74 4.15
N VAL A 135 1.86 -3.85 3.41
CA VAL A 135 1.88 -3.84 1.94
C VAL A 135 2.24 -2.44 1.49
N VAL A 136 3.19 -2.33 0.56
CA VAL A 136 3.57 -1.04 -0.03
C VAL A 136 3.19 -1.04 -1.50
N LEU A 137 2.54 0.05 -1.92
CA LEU A 137 2.08 0.25 -3.29
C LEU A 137 2.82 1.43 -3.92
N ASP A 138 3.10 1.32 -5.20
CA ASP A 138 3.53 2.45 -6.03
C ASP A 138 2.35 3.37 -6.40
N GLU A 139 2.63 4.44 -7.12
CA GLU A 139 1.64 5.44 -7.55
C GLU A 139 0.56 4.88 -8.49
N SER A 140 0.84 3.76 -9.15
CA SER A 140 -0.13 3.06 -10.01
C SER A 140 -1.04 2.09 -9.24
N GLY A 141 -0.80 1.89 -7.93
CA GLY A 141 -1.49 0.92 -7.10
C GLY A 141 -0.97 -0.51 -7.23
N LYS A 142 0.23 -0.69 -7.79
CA LYS A 142 0.92 -1.98 -7.87
C LYS A 142 1.66 -2.25 -6.57
N ILE A 143 1.59 -3.48 -6.10
CA ILE A 143 2.32 -3.94 -4.91
C ILE A 143 3.81 -4.04 -5.24
N ILE A 144 4.64 -3.33 -4.48
CA ILE A 144 6.10 -3.37 -4.56
C ILE A 144 6.76 -4.06 -3.38
N TYR A 145 6.05 -4.17 -2.26
CA TYR A 145 6.46 -4.92 -1.08
C TYR A 145 5.25 -5.50 -0.38
N SER A 146 5.37 -6.70 0.15
CA SER A 146 4.36 -7.31 1.02
C SER A 146 5.01 -8.21 2.06
N GLU A 147 4.57 -8.08 3.31
CA GLU A 147 5.00 -8.87 4.45
C GLU A 147 3.79 -9.33 5.25
N LEU A 148 3.66 -10.64 5.43
CA LEU A 148 2.79 -11.23 6.45
C LEU A 148 3.68 -11.59 7.65
N VAL A 149 3.47 -10.93 8.77
CA VAL A 149 4.27 -11.15 9.98
C VAL A 149 3.93 -12.53 10.56
N SER A 150 4.93 -13.40 10.64
CA SER A 150 4.76 -14.80 11.03
C SER A 150 4.32 -15.00 12.49
N GLU A 151 4.72 -14.10 13.39
CA GLU A 151 4.28 -14.07 14.79
C GLU A 151 3.45 -12.79 15.04
N ILE A 152 2.17 -12.94 15.30
CA ILE A 152 1.21 -11.81 15.42
C ILE A 152 1.65 -10.81 16.50
N ALA A 153 2.31 -11.27 17.55
CA ALA A 153 2.80 -10.44 18.64
C ALA A 153 4.07 -9.64 18.31
N SER A 154 4.72 -9.93 17.18
CA SER A 154 5.90 -9.20 16.71
C SER A 154 5.53 -7.98 15.88
N GLU A 155 6.44 -7.01 15.83
CA GLU A 155 6.34 -5.86 14.92
C GLU A 155 6.77 -6.25 13.51
N PRO A 156 6.31 -5.53 12.45
CA PRO A 156 6.76 -5.75 11.08
C PRO A 156 8.16 -5.19 10.84
N ASP A 157 8.75 -5.53 9.70
CA ASP A 157 10.02 -4.97 9.25
C ASP A 157 9.79 -3.57 8.63
N TYR A 158 9.84 -2.56 9.49
CA TYR A 158 9.63 -1.16 9.08
C TYR A 158 10.65 -0.68 8.05
N GLU A 159 11.91 -1.09 8.21
CA GLU A 159 13.01 -0.62 7.35
C GLU A 159 12.79 -1.10 5.93
N LYS A 160 12.48 -2.38 5.72
CA LYS A 160 12.17 -2.90 4.38
C LYS A 160 10.95 -2.24 3.76
N ALA A 161 9.90 -2.00 4.53
CA ALA A 161 8.70 -1.32 4.04
C ALA A 161 8.99 0.12 3.60
N LEU A 162 9.76 0.88 4.40
CA LEU A 162 10.12 2.26 4.11
C LEU A 162 11.16 2.35 2.97
N ASP A 163 12.09 1.41 2.88
CA ASP A 163 13.02 1.34 1.76
C ASP A 163 12.29 1.04 0.45
N ALA A 164 11.32 0.14 0.45
CA ALA A 164 10.47 -0.11 -0.73
C ALA A 164 9.70 1.16 -1.12
N LEU A 165 9.13 1.88 -0.15
CA LEU A 165 8.42 3.14 -0.39
C LEU A 165 9.34 4.21 -1.00
N LYS A 166 10.59 4.31 -0.52
CA LYS A 166 11.60 5.25 -1.01
C LYS A 166 12.02 4.93 -2.43
N ASN A 167 12.30 3.67 -2.71
CA ASN A 167 12.79 3.22 -4.02
C ASN A 167 11.72 3.31 -5.12
N ALA A 168 10.43 3.26 -4.79
CA ALA A 168 9.34 3.48 -5.73
C ALA A 168 9.39 4.86 -6.42
N ALA A 169 9.90 5.89 -5.74
CA ALA A 169 10.04 7.24 -6.32
C ALA A 169 11.15 7.36 -7.36
N SER A 170 12.04 6.36 -7.49
CA SER A 170 13.24 6.43 -8.35
C SER A 170 13.02 5.88 -9.75
N VAL A 171 11.86 5.28 -10.05
CA VAL A 171 11.63 4.59 -11.35
C VAL A 171 11.14 5.55 -12.43
N ASP A 172 10.51 6.68 -12.06
CA ASP A 172 9.97 7.63 -13.05
C ASP A 172 10.99 8.65 -13.59
N ALA A 173 12.20 8.73 -13.03
CA ALA A 173 13.23 9.65 -13.47
C ALA A 173 14.03 9.17 -14.71
N CYS A 174 13.81 7.92 -15.18
CA CYS A 174 14.61 7.33 -16.25
C CYS A 174 13.93 7.20 -17.62
N THR A 175 12.65 7.64 -17.77
CA THR A 175 11.91 7.43 -19.03
C THR A 175 11.76 8.67 -19.91
N THR A 176 12.36 9.82 -19.55
CA THR A 176 12.25 11.05 -20.36
C THR A 176 13.53 11.53 -21.05
N SER A 177 14.51 10.65 -21.27
CA SER A 177 15.74 11.03 -22.02
C SER A 177 16.01 10.22 -23.27
N PHE A 178 15.00 9.75 -23.97
CA PHE A 178 15.22 9.09 -25.26
C PHE A 178 14.18 9.48 -26.29
N THR A 179 14.24 10.73 -26.79
CA THR A 179 13.85 11.10 -28.17
C THR A 179 14.12 12.60 -28.41
N ALA A 180 15.35 12.97 -28.74
CA ALA A 180 15.63 14.19 -29.44
C ALA A 180 17.04 14.15 -30.03
N GLU A 181 17.29 13.24 -30.96
CA GLU A 181 18.41 13.37 -31.89
C GLU A 181 18.20 12.37 -33.07
N HIS A 182 17.56 12.82 -34.10
CA HIS A 182 17.80 12.47 -35.50
C HIS A 182 16.76 13.16 -36.39
N ALA A 183 17.02 14.43 -36.67
CA ALA A 183 16.47 15.12 -37.83
C ALA A 183 17.35 16.32 -38.18
N ARG A 184 18.51 16.06 -38.73
CA ARG A 184 19.25 17.02 -39.56
C ARG A 184 20.19 16.29 -40.48
N GLY A 185 20.08 16.63 -41.74
CA GLY A 185 20.98 16.26 -42.84
C GLY A 185 20.31 15.31 -43.79
N GLU A 186 20.24 15.53 -45.03
CA GLU A 186 20.93 16.41 -45.92
C GLU A 186 20.02 16.59 -47.14
N GLY A 187 20.01 17.80 -47.70
CA GLY A 187 19.54 18.04 -49.02
C GLY A 187 20.57 17.58 -49.99
N ASP A 188 20.17 17.24 -51.18
CA ASP A 188 20.93 17.60 -52.36
C ASP A 188 20.01 17.53 -53.61
N ASP A 189 20.23 18.52 -54.38
CA ASP A 189 19.82 18.87 -55.73
C ASP A 189 19.86 17.72 -56.74
N ASP A 190 18.95 17.78 -57.70
CA ASP A 190 19.27 17.82 -59.15
C ASP A 190 17.95 17.76 -59.90
N VAL A 191 17.61 18.82 -60.53
CA VAL A 191 17.85 19.40 -61.87
C VAL A 191 17.40 18.50 -63.02
N CYS A 192 16.44 19.12 -63.78
CA CYS A 192 16.15 18.95 -65.22
C CYS A 192 15.57 17.61 -65.68
N ASP A 193 14.65 17.53 -66.55
CA ASP A 193 14.54 18.15 -67.86
C ASP A 193 13.22 17.74 -68.54
N ASP A 194 12.68 18.66 -69.25
CA ASP A 194 11.95 18.67 -70.48
C ASP A 194 11.33 17.37 -71.07
N GLY A 195 10.18 17.53 -71.62
CA GLY A 195 9.78 16.63 -72.69
C GLY A 195 8.28 16.41 -72.91
N ARG A 196 7.62 17.38 -73.48
CA ARG A 196 6.63 17.37 -74.59
C ARG A 196 5.84 16.10 -74.91
N ALA A 197 4.61 16.36 -75.13
CA ALA A 197 3.74 16.03 -76.26
C ALA A 197 2.90 14.74 -76.17
N GLY A 198 1.63 14.93 -76.40
CA GLY A 198 0.64 13.98 -76.73
C GLY A 198 -0.74 14.39 -76.29
#